data_4a75ce6bbb2221620467cd53696ead6f
#
_entry.id   4a75ce6bbb2221620467cd53696ead6f
#
_cell.length_a   1.000
_cell.length_b   1.000
_cell.length_c   1.000
_cell.angle_alpha   90.00
_cell.angle_beta   90.00
_cell.angle_gamma   90.00
#
_symmetry.space_group_name_H-M   'P 1'
#
loop_
_entity.id
_entity.type
_entity.pdbx_description
1 polymer ?
#
loop_
_entity_poly.entity_id
_entity_poly.type
_entity_poly.pdbx_seq_one_letter_code
_entity_poly.pdbx_strand_id
1 'polypeptide(L)'
;MAKVELYREINMQVRALCDGEPSLIANLANISAVLFDRLADINWAGFYLMQNNVQGNEQELVLGPFQGNVACVRIELDKGVCGKAFSTNTTQ
;
A
#
# COMPACT_ATOMS: atom_id res chain seq x y z
N MET A 1 -21.79 -2.91 11.42
CA MET A 1 -21.95 -2.69 9.98
C MET A 1 -21.50 -3.93 9.21
N ALA A 2 -22.25 -4.33 8.23
CA ALA A 2 -21.84 -5.45 7.39
C ALA A 2 -20.60 -5.08 6.59
N LYS A 3 -19.72 -6.07 6.37
CA LYS A 3 -18.48 -5.83 5.65
C LYS A 3 -18.72 -5.31 4.23
N VAL A 4 -19.79 -5.78 3.59
CA VAL A 4 -20.12 -5.33 2.23
C VAL A 4 -20.41 -3.83 2.22
N GLU A 5 -21.16 -3.35 3.19
CA GLU A 5 -21.46 -1.92 3.27
C GLU A 5 -20.21 -1.10 3.56
N LEU A 6 -19.35 -1.60 4.45
CA LEU A 6 -18.12 -0.93 4.78
C LEU A 6 -17.21 -0.80 3.55
N TYR A 7 -17.05 -1.89 2.81
CA TYR A 7 -16.22 -1.87 1.60
C TYR A 7 -16.80 -0.95 0.53
N ARG A 8 -18.12 -0.91 0.42
CA ARG A 8 -18.77 -0.01 -0.52
C ARG A 8 -18.49 1.45 -0.16
N GLU A 9 -18.60 1.79 1.12
CA GLU A 9 -18.32 3.14 1.58
C GLU A 9 -16.87 3.53 1.36
N ILE A 10 -15.95 2.61 1.65
CA ILE A 10 -14.53 2.85 1.41
C ILE A 10 -14.28 3.10 -0.07
N ASN A 11 -14.85 2.27 -0.93
CA ASN A 11 -14.69 2.42 -2.36
C ASN A 11 -15.20 3.77 -2.86
N MET A 12 -16.35 4.20 -2.37
CA MET A 12 -16.92 5.49 -2.74
C MET A 12 -16.03 6.64 -2.27
N GLN A 13 -15.52 6.54 -1.05
CA GLN A 13 -14.65 7.57 -0.49
C GLN A 13 -13.34 7.67 -1.26
N VAL A 14 -12.75 6.53 -1.59
CA VAL A 14 -11.50 6.50 -2.36
C VAL A 14 -11.72 7.11 -3.74
N ARG A 15 -12.82 6.74 -4.40
CA ARG A 15 -13.13 7.30 -5.72
C ARG A 15 -13.29 8.81 -5.67
N ALA A 16 -13.95 9.31 -4.64
CA ALA A 16 -14.15 10.75 -4.51
C ALA A 16 -12.84 11.48 -4.28
N LEU A 17 -11.96 10.91 -3.45
CA LEU A 17 -10.68 11.53 -3.17
C LEU A 17 -9.74 11.54 -4.37
N CYS A 18 -9.81 10.48 -5.18
CA CYS A 18 -8.89 10.34 -6.32
C CYS A 18 -9.42 11.00 -7.59
N ASP A 19 -10.69 11.38 -7.61
CA ASP A 19 -11.31 11.93 -8.80
C ASP A 19 -10.61 13.20 -9.25
N GLY A 20 -10.15 13.19 -10.49
CA GLY A 20 -9.48 14.36 -11.06
C GLY A 20 -8.06 14.59 -10.59
N GLU A 21 -7.53 13.74 -9.71
CA GLU A 21 -6.18 13.91 -9.21
C GLU A 21 -5.19 13.06 -10.01
N PRO A 22 -4.26 13.68 -10.75
CA PRO A 22 -3.31 12.93 -11.56
C PRO A 22 -2.11 12.40 -10.79
N SER A 23 -1.88 12.86 -9.56
CA SER A 23 -0.71 12.43 -8.79
C SER A 23 -0.92 11.03 -8.22
N LEU A 24 -0.13 10.07 -8.70
CA LEU A 24 -0.18 8.72 -8.14
C LEU A 24 0.18 8.71 -6.67
N ILE A 25 1.22 9.45 -6.28
CA ILE A 25 1.67 9.47 -4.89
C ILE A 25 0.59 10.02 -3.99
N ALA A 26 -0.07 11.11 -4.39
CA ALA A 26 -1.14 11.69 -3.58
C ALA A 26 -2.30 10.71 -3.42
N ASN A 27 -2.67 10.03 -4.51
CA ASN A 27 -3.75 9.07 -4.47
C ASN A 27 -3.43 7.89 -3.57
N LEU A 28 -2.21 7.34 -3.67
CA LEU A 28 -1.81 6.22 -2.83
C LEU A 28 -1.75 6.62 -1.36
N ALA A 29 -1.33 7.84 -1.07
CA ALA A 29 -1.29 8.34 0.30
C ALA A 29 -2.71 8.42 0.88
N ASN A 30 -3.65 8.97 0.13
CA ASN A 30 -5.04 9.06 0.58
C ASN A 30 -5.70 7.70 0.71
N ILE A 31 -5.43 6.79 -0.20
CA ILE A 31 -5.96 5.43 -0.10
C ILE A 31 -5.45 4.76 1.16
N SER A 32 -4.15 4.88 1.43
CA SER A 32 -3.56 4.32 2.65
C SER A 32 -4.24 4.87 3.90
N ALA A 33 -4.49 6.17 3.91
CA ALA A 33 -5.11 6.82 5.06
C ALA A 33 -6.55 6.35 5.26
N VAL A 34 -7.31 6.23 4.17
CA VAL A 34 -8.70 5.75 4.25
C VAL A 34 -8.74 4.32 4.79
N LEU A 35 -7.90 3.44 4.25
CA LEU A 35 -7.88 2.06 4.69
C LEU A 35 -7.49 1.95 6.16
N PHE A 36 -6.47 2.69 6.57
CA PHE A 36 -6.01 2.66 7.95
C PHE A 36 -7.09 3.17 8.91
N ASP A 37 -7.81 4.20 8.50
CA ASP A 37 -8.84 4.80 9.34
C ASP A 37 -10.11 3.96 9.40
N ARG A 38 -10.51 3.36 8.28
CA ARG A 38 -11.81 2.72 8.17
C ARG A 38 -11.81 1.23 8.49
N LEU A 39 -10.68 0.56 8.36
CA LEU A 39 -10.61 -0.88 8.65
C LEU A 39 -10.17 -1.11 10.09
N ALA A 40 -11.00 -1.86 10.83
CA ALA A 40 -10.65 -2.23 12.19
C ALA A 40 -9.58 -3.33 12.16
N ASP A 41 -8.83 -3.44 13.24
CA ASP A 41 -7.91 -4.54 13.48
C ASP A 41 -6.72 -4.60 12.52
N ILE A 42 -6.45 -3.52 11.79
CA ILE A 42 -5.20 -3.45 11.03
C ILE A 42 -4.27 -2.45 11.72
N ASN A 43 -2.98 -2.70 11.59
CA ASN A 43 -1.96 -1.81 12.14
C ASN A 43 -1.05 -1.22 11.08
N TRP A 44 -1.33 -1.48 9.80
CA TRP A 44 -0.56 -0.95 8.70
C TRP A 44 -1.35 -1.05 7.41
N ALA A 45 -1.28 0.00 6.60
CA ALA A 45 -1.88 0.00 5.27
C ALA A 45 -1.02 0.87 4.37
N GLY A 46 -0.61 0.35 3.21
CA GLY A 46 0.24 1.12 2.33
C GLY A 46 0.63 0.37 1.08
N PHE A 47 1.61 0.92 0.39
CA PHE A 47 2.01 0.44 -0.93
C PHE A 47 3.52 0.32 -1.01
N TYR A 48 3.95 -0.72 -1.73
CA TYR A 48 5.33 -0.84 -2.19
C TYR A 48 5.31 -0.70 -3.69
N LEU A 49 6.25 0.07 -4.22
CA LEU A 49 6.31 0.36 -5.64
C LEU A 49 7.52 -0.35 -6.24
N MET A 50 7.30 -0.95 -7.41
CA MET A 50 8.38 -1.64 -8.12
C MET A 50 9.28 -0.60 -8.77
N GLN A 51 10.56 -0.65 -8.46
CA GLN A 51 11.55 0.27 -9.02
C GLN A 51 12.84 -0.48 -9.30
N ASN A 52 13.69 0.10 -10.13
CA ASN A 52 15.03 -0.43 -10.32
C ASN A 52 15.88 -0.14 -9.09
N ASN A 53 16.80 -1.05 -8.77
CA ASN A 53 17.70 -0.81 -7.66
C ASN A 53 18.70 0.31 -8.01
N VAL A 54 19.57 0.62 -7.06
CA VAL A 54 20.50 1.74 -7.23
C VAL A 54 21.38 1.57 -8.46
N GLN A 55 21.79 0.33 -8.74
CA GLN A 55 22.61 0.04 -9.92
C GLN A 55 21.79 0.00 -11.22
N GLY A 56 20.47 -0.06 -11.12
CA GLY A 56 19.61 -0.07 -12.27
C GLY A 56 19.53 -1.41 -13.00
N ASN A 57 20.09 -2.48 -12.43
CA ASN A 57 20.16 -3.78 -13.10
C ASN A 57 19.17 -4.80 -12.55
N GLU A 58 18.47 -4.50 -11.48
CA GLU A 58 17.45 -5.39 -10.92
C GLU A 58 16.31 -4.57 -10.37
N GLN A 59 15.13 -5.16 -10.36
CA GLN A 59 13.97 -4.51 -9.76
C GLN A 59 13.85 -4.89 -8.30
N GLU A 60 13.34 -3.96 -7.52
CA GLU A 60 13.07 -4.17 -6.10
C GLU A 60 11.82 -3.42 -5.73
N LEU A 61 11.23 -3.78 -4.60
CA LEU A 61 10.09 -3.05 -4.06
C LEU A 61 10.60 -1.97 -3.14
N VAL A 62 10.09 -0.76 -3.33
CA VAL A 62 10.48 0.39 -2.52
C VAL A 62 9.24 0.90 -1.79
N LEU A 63 9.38 1.17 -0.51
CA LEU A 63 8.28 1.66 0.31
C LEU A 63 7.70 2.94 -0.28
N GLY A 64 6.40 2.90 -0.52
CA GLY A 64 5.62 4.05 -0.98
C GLY A 64 4.79 4.63 0.14
N PRO A 65 3.72 5.34 -0.20
CA PRO A 65 2.86 5.95 0.82
C PRO A 65 2.22 4.89 1.72
N PHE A 66 2.17 5.18 3.02
CA PHE A 66 1.61 4.25 3.99
C PHE A 66 1.16 4.98 5.25
N GLN A 67 0.40 4.25 6.06
CA GLN A 67 0.01 4.65 7.40
C GLN A 67 0.33 3.50 8.34
N GLY A 68 0.89 3.83 9.51
CA GLY A 68 1.24 2.83 10.49
C GLY A 68 2.71 2.95 10.91
N ASN A 69 3.22 1.87 11.48
CA ASN A 69 4.61 1.85 11.94
C ASN A 69 5.58 1.83 10.77
N VAL A 70 6.79 2.28 11.03
CA VAL A 70 7.85 2.25 10.02
C VAL A 70 8.01 0.83 9.46
N ALA A 71 8.43 0.75 8.21
CA ALA A 71 8.52 -0.51 7.51
C ALA A 71 9.84 -0.60 6.75
N CYS A 72 10.12 -1.78 6.20
CA CYS A 72 11.30 -1.97 5.39
C CYS A 72 11.26 -1.02 4.20
N VAL A 73 12.33 -0.28 4.00
CA VAL A 73 12.37 0.69 2.91
C VAL A 73 12.49 0.00 1.55
N ARG A 74 13.29 -1.06 1.49
CA ARG A 74 13.49 -1.81 0.25
C ARG A 74 13.32 -3.30 0.52
N ILE A 75 12.70 -3.98 -0.42
CA ILE A 75 12.47 -5.42 -0.33
C ILE A 75 13.00 -6.06 -1.61
N GLU A 76 14.00 -6.93 -1.46
CA GLU A 76 14.43 -7.79 -2.55
C GLU A 76 13.48 -8.99 -2.59
N LEU A 77 13.01 -9.31 -3.80
CA LEU A 77 12.06 -10.39 -3.92
C LEU A 77 12.70 -11.70 -3.49
N ASP A 78 11.96 -12.46 -2.69
CA ASP A 78 12.36 -13.78 -2.19
C ASP A 78 13.56 -13.77 -1.26
N LYS A 79 13.88 -12.62 -0.69
CA LYS A 79 14.98 -12.51 0.26
C LYS A 79 14.49 -11.86 1.53
N GLY A 80 14.93 -12.38 2.67
CA GLY A 80 14.59 -11.83 3.97
C GLY A 80 13.12 -12.00 4.33
N VAL A 81 12.78 -11.57 5.53
CA VAL A 81 11.41 -11.72 6.03
C VAL A 81 10.43 -10.88 5.24
N CYS A 82 10.76 -9.64 4.98
CA CYS A 82 9.86 -8.73 4.27
C CYS A 82 9.63 -9.19 2.83
N GLY A 83 10.70 -9.53 2.13
CA GLY A 83 10.59 -10.00 0.75
C GLY A 83 9.79 -11.28 0.64
N LYS A 84 10.02 -12.21 1.57
CA LYS A 84 9.29 -13.47 1.56
C LYS A 84 7.81 -13.27 1.84
N ALA A 85 7.48 -12.39 2.77
CA ALA A 85 6.08 -12.09 3.07
C ALA A 85 5.38 -11.55 1.83
N PHE A 86 6.03 -10.68 1.08
CA PHE A 86 5.45 -10.17 -0.15
C PHE A 86 5.26 -11.27 -1.18
N SER A 87 6.27 -12.12 -1.38
CA SER A 87 6.21 -13.17 -2.38
C SER A 87 5.08 -14.16 -2.12
N THR A 88 4.79 -14.43 -0.86
CA THR A 88 3.80 -15.44 -0.51
C THR A 88 2.41 -14.88 -0.26
N ASN A 89 2.29 -13.59 -0.06
CA ASN A 89 1.00 -12.98 0.22
C ASN A 89 0.93 -11.59 -0.41
N THR A 90 0.59 -11.59 -1.67
CA THR A 90 0.57 -10.36 -2.46
C THR A 90 -0.62 -9.46 -2.15
N THR A 91 -1.51 -9.86 -1.28
CA THR A 91 -2.70 -9.07 -0.96
C THR A 91 -2.50 -8.17 0.24
N GLN A 92 -1.36 -8.15 0.80
CA GLN A 92 -1.10 -7.34 1.97
C GLN A 92 -1.11 -5.86 1.73
#